data_baef9fe5f843ee6aa129606d0ee22a44
#
_entry.id   baef9fe5f843ee6aa129606d0ee22a44
#
_cell.length_a   1.000
_cell.length_b   1.000
_cell.length_c   1.000
_cell.angle_alpha   90.00
_cell.angle_beta   90.00
_cell.angle_gamma   90.00
#
_symmetry.space_group_name_H-M   'P 1'
#
loop_
_entity.id
_entity.type
_entity.pdbx_description
1 polymer ?
#
loop_
_entity_poly.entity_id
_entity_poly.type
_entity_poly.pdbx_seq_one_letter_code
_entity_poly.pdbx_strand_id
1 'polypeptide(L)'
;SKNILKNKKIDIFIINVPGVFEIPIAIRKNIKKFDAFIALGCVIKGKTPHFDLICKSTFDNILKLSILYNKPIGNGIITAININQARERCGLLRSNKPNKGVEAAHAVISILRNAPKKI
;
A
#
# COMPACT_ATOMS: atom_id res chain seq x y z
N SER A 1 -7.36 2.85 6.51
CA SER A 1 -7.22 3.79 5.39
C SER A 1 -8.56 4.25 4.85
N LYS A 2 -9.56 3.37 4.77
CA LYS A 2 -10.88 3.69 4.27
C LYS A 2 -11.56 4.82 5.06
N ASN A 3 -11.46 4.80 6.38
CA ASN A 3 -12.07 5.82 7.24
C ASN A 3 -11.44 7.21 7.04
N ILE A 4 -10.13 7.26 6.83
CA ILE A 4 -9.42 8.52 6.59
C ILE A 4 -9.83 9.12 5.24
N LEU A 5 -9.91 8.29 4.21
CA LEU A 5 -10.27 8.75 2.86
C LEU A 5 -11.74 9.14 2.77
N LYS A 6 -12.62 8.42 3.46
CA LYS A 6 -14.06 8.68 3.43
C LYS A 6 -14.40 10.09 3.86
N ASN A 7 -13.73 10.63 4.86
CA ASN A 7 -13.96 11.97 5.38
C ASN A 7 -13.55 13.11 4.43
N LYS A 8 -12.92 12.76 3.30
CA LYS A 8 -12.42 13.72 2.31
C LYS A 8 -13.29 13.79 1.05
N LYS A 9 -14.47 13.18 1.06
CA LYS A 9 -15.37 13.10 -0.09
C LYS A 9 -14.71 12.42 -1.30
N ILE A 10 -14.02 11.33 -1.04
CA ILE A 10 -13.31 10.55 -2.05
C ILE A 10 -14.08 9.25 -2.29
N ASP A 11 -14.29 8.90 -3.55
CA ASP A 11 -14.87 7.61 -3.89
C ASP A 11 -13.82 6.52 -3.74
N ILE A 12 -14.17 5.46 -3.03
CA ILE A 12 -13.25 4.36 -2.75
C ILE A 12 -13.76 3.09 -3.38
N PHE A 13 -12.91 2.45 -4.18
CA PHE A 13 -13.18 1.17 -4.81
C PHE A 13 -12.18 0.14 -4.29
N ILE A 14 -12.67 -1.06 -3.99
CA ILE A 14 -11.83 -2.14 -3.47
C ILE A 14 -11.73 -3.23 -4.52
N ILE A 15 -10.49 -3.60 -4.85
CA ILE A 15 -10.19 -4.68 -5.78
C ILE A 15 -9.41 -5.75 -5.02
N ASN A 16 -9.94 -6.95 -4.97
CA ASN A 16 -9.28 -8.07 -4.30
C ASN A 16 -8.41 -8.83 -5.30
N VAL A 17 -7.22 -9.23 -4.84
CA VAL A 17 -6.29 -10.02 -5.64
C VAL A 17 -5.86 -11.27 -4.85
N PRO A 18 -5.42 -12.34 -5.54
CA PRO A 18 -5.07 -13.60 -4.86
C PRO A 18 -3.90 -13.47 -3.89
N GLY A 19 -2.94 -12.61 -4.18
CA GLY A 19 -1.77 -12.43 -3.33
C GLY A 19 -1.06 -11.11 -3.62
N VAL A 20 -0.04 -10.79 -2.84
CA VAL A 20 0.67 -9.52 -3.00
C VAL A 20 1.42 -9.44 -4.33
N PHE A 21 1.86 -10.58 -4.87
CA PHE A 21 2.56 -10.62 -6.15
C PHE A 21 1.68 -10.13 -7.30
N GLU A 22 0.37 -10.26 -7.18
CA GLU A 22 -0.59 -9.84 -8.19
C GLU A 22 -1.02 -8.37 -8.06
N ILE A 23 -0.59 -7.68 -7.01
CA ILE A 23 -0.95 -6.27 -6.79
C ILE A 23 -0.45 -5.36 -7.92
N PRO A 24 0.80 -5.45 -8.37
CA PRO A 24 1.27 -4.56 -9.44
C PRO A 24 0.45 -4.67 -10.73
N ILE A 25 0.10 -5.88 -11.16
CA ILE A 25 -0.69 -6.04 -12.39
C ILE A 25 -2.12 -5.52 -12.22
N ALA A 26 -2.71 -5.70 -11.04
CA ALA A 26 -4.04 -5.17 -10.76
C ALA A 26 -4.04 -3.63 -10.83
N ILE A 27 -3.02 -3.00 -10.27
CA ILE A 27 -2.85 -1.54 -10.36
C ILE A 27 -2.67 -1.13 -11.82
N ARG A 28 -1.80 -1.79 -12.56
CA ARG A 28 -1.51 -1.44 -13.96
C ARG A 28 -2.77 -1.53 -14.83
N LYS A 29 -3.59 -2.55 -14.63
CA LYS A 29 -4.84 -2.71 -15.39
C LYS A 29 -5.83 -1.58 -15.11
N ASN A 30 -5.77 -0.98 -13.95
CA ASN A 30 -6.69 0.07 -13.53
C ASN A 30 -6.05 1.46 -13.47
N ILE A 31 -4.84 1.60 -14.00
CA ILE A 31 -4.04 2.81 -13.84
C ILE A 31 -4.71 4.07 -14.38
N LYS A 32 -5.53 3.93 -15.41
CA LYS A 32 -6.23 5.07 -16.02
C LYS A 32 -7.57 5.37 -15.35
N LYS A 33 -8.06 4.47 -14.51
CA LYS A 33 -9.40 4.58 -13.91
C LYS A 33 -9.41 5.35 -12.60
N PHE A 34 -8.29 5.40 -11.89
CA PHE A 34 -8.21 5.99 -10.58
C PHE A 34 -7.06 6.98 -10.48
N ASP A 35 -7.21 7.95 -9.59
CA ASP A 35 -6.20 8.99 -9.39
C ASP A 35 -5.07 8.56 -8.46
N ALA A 36 -5.33 7.57 -7.61
CA ALA A 36 -4.36 7.07 -6.64
C ALA A 36 -4.72 5.65 -6.23
N PHE A 37 -3.76 4.98 -5.63
CA PHE A 37 -3.91 3.59 -5.21
C PHE A 37 -3.33 3.38 -3.82
N ILE A 38 -3.89 2.44 -3.09
CA ILE A 38 -3.31 1.95 -1.84
C ILE A 38 -3.22 0.44 -1.94
N ALA A 39 -2.00 -0.08 -1.85
CA ALA A 39 -1.75 -1.51 -1.87
C ALA A 39 -1.76 -2.04 -0.44
N LEU A 40 -2.61 -2.99 -0.16
CA LEU A 40 -2.72 -3.60 1.16
C LEU A 40 -2.50 -5.10 1.05
N GLY A 41 -1.75 -5.66 1.99
CA GLY A 41 -1.48 -7.08 2.03
C GLY A 41 -0.54 -7.43 3.17
N CYS A 42 -0.22 -8.71 3.27
CA CYS A 42 0.68 -9.19 4.31
C CYS A 42 1.54 -10.32 3.76
N VAL A 43 2.84 -10.24 3.99
CA VAL A 43 3.79 -11.29 3.64
C VAL A 43 4.54 -11.69 4.91
N ILE A 44 4.47 -12.97 5.25
CA ILE A 44 5.14 -13.52 6.42
C ILE A 44 6.34 -14.33 5.94
N LYS A 45 7.50 -14.09 6.55
CA LYS A 45 8.74 -14.76 6.18
C LYS A 45 8.64 -16.25 6.45
N GLY A 46 8.88 -17.05 5.41
CA GLY A 46 8.97 -18.50 5.51
C GLY A 46 10.42 -18.96 5.61
N LYS A 47 10.63 -20.27 5.43
CA LYS A 47 11.96 -20.88 5.53
C LYS A 47 12.79 -20.74 4.25
N THR A 48 12.18 -20.23 3.18
CA THR A 48 12.86 -20.12 1.87
C THR A 48 13.12 -18.65 1.53
N PRO A 49 14.00 -18.37 0.56
CA PRO A 49 14.24 -16.99 0.10
C PRO A 49 13.07 -16.38 -0.67
N HIS A 50 11.99 -17.13 -0.86
CA HIS A 50 10.80 -16.68 -1.57
C HIS A 50 10.23 -15.36 -1.02
N PHE A 51 10.26 -15.19 0.30
CA PHE A 51 9.82 -13.96 0.97
C PHE A 51 10.54 -12.72 0.43
N ASP A 52 11.87 -12.77 0.39
CA ASP A 52 12.66 -11.61 -0.06
C ASP A 52 12.45 -11.32 -1.54
N LEU A 53 12.32 -12.35 -2.36
CA LEU A 53 12.08 -12.22 -3.80
C LEU A 53 10.72 -11.59 -4.07
N ILE A 54 9.68 -12.04 -3.39
CA ILE A 54 8.32 -11.51 -3.55
C ILE A 54 8.24 -10.06 -3.08
N CYS A 55 8.81 -9.75 -1.92
CA CYS A 55 8.78 -8.40 -1.38
C CYS A 55 9.51 -7.42 -2.28
N LYS A 56 10.72 -7.76 -2.69
CA LYS A 56 11.53 -6.89 -3.56
C LYS A 56 10.83 -6.65 -4.90
N SER A 57 10.37 -7.72 -5.53
CA SER A 57 9.71 -7.63 -6.83
C SER A 57 8.44 -6.80 -6.76
N THR A 58 7.61 -7.02 -5.75
CA THR A 58 6.35 -6.30 -5.58
C THR A 58 6.59 -4.82 -5.30
N PHE A 59 7.49 -4.50 -4.37
CA PHE A 59 7.77 -3.12 -3.98
C PHE A 59 8.41 -2.33 -5.10
N ASP A 60 9.37 -2.92 -5.81
CA ASP A 60 10.03 -2.27 -6.94
C ASP A 60 9.02 -1.94 -8.05
N ASN A 61 8.11 -2.85 -8.34
CA ASN A 61 7.11 -2.63 -9.38
C ASN A 61 6.05 -1.63 -8.97
N ILE A 62 5.64 -1.59 -7.71
CA ILE A 62 4.70 -0.58 -7.21
C ILE A 62 5.32 0.82 -7.35
N LEU A 63 6.57 0.99 -6.92
CA LEU A 63 7.27 2.26 -7.03
C LEU A 63 7.44 2.68 -8.49
N LYS A 64 7.81 1.74 -9.35
CA LYS A 64 7.98 2.00 -10.78
C LYS A 64 6.68 2.47 -11.43
N LEU A 65 5.56 1.83 -11.11
CA LEU A 65 4.26 2.23 -11.64
C LEU A 65 3.87 3.63 -11.17
N SER A 66 4.11 3.94 -9.90
CA SER A 66 3.81 5.24 -9.33
C SER A 66 4.56 6.36 -10.07
N ILE A 67 5.84 6.16 -10.30
CA ILE A 67 6.69 7.14 -10.97
C ILE A 67 6.34 7.23 -12.45
N LEU A 68 6.18 6.09 -13.11
CA LEU A 68 5.94 6.04 -14.57
C LEU A 68 4.63 6.70 -14.95
N TYR A 69 3.57 6.48 -14.18
CA TYR A 69 2.25 7.00 -14.47
C TYR A 69 1.90 8.27 -13.69
N ASN A 70 2.82 8.75 -12.88
CA ASN A 70 2.65 9.97 -12.09
C ASN A 70 1.38 9.93 -11.23
N LYS A 71 1.18 8.80 -10.57
CA LYS A 71 0.05 8.60 -9.66
C LYS A 71 0.55 8.05 -8.33
N PRO A 72 0.14 8.62 -7.19
CA PRO A 72 0.59 8.11 -5.90
C PRO A 72 0.04 6.72 -5.62
N ILE A 73 0.92 5.83 -5.18
CA ILE A 73 0.56 4.50 -4.74
C ILE A 73 1.10 4.32 -3.33
N GLY A 74 0.19 4.28 -2.35
CA GLY A 74 0.57 4.03 -0.96
C GLY A 74 0.89 2.56 -0.76
N ASN A 75 2.04 2.26 -0.14
CA ASN A 75 2.44 0.90 0.15
C ASN A 75 2.08 0.54 1.59
N GLY A 76 0.93 -0.12 1.75
CA GLY A 76 0.47 -0.65 3.03
C GLY A 76 0.70 -2.15 3.18
N ILE A 77 1.60 -2.72 2.37
CA ILE A 77 1.93 -4.14 2.46
C ILE A 77 2.80 -4.37 3.69
N ILE A 78 2.34 -5.27 4.55
CA ILE A 78 3.01 -5.62 5.78
C ILE A 78 3.98 -6.77 5.51
N THR A 79 5.23 -6.58 5.89
CA THR A 79 6.22 -7.64 5.89
C THR A 79 6.52 -8.00 7.34
N ALA A 80 6.47 -9.28 7.67
CA ALA A 80 6.61 -9.73 9.03
C ALA A 80 7.38 -11.04 9.11
N ILE A 81 8.09 -11.23 10.23
CA ILE A 81 8.84 -12.46 10.48
C ILE A 81 7.90 -13.57 10.92
N ASN A 82 6.85 -13.23 11.67
CA ASN A 82 5.89 -14.19 12.19
C ASN A 82 4.49 -13.56 12.25
N ILE A 83 3.50 -14.39 12.58
CA ILE A 83 2.10 -13.98 12.61
C ILE A 83 1.81 -12.92 13.68
N ASN A 84 2.48 -12.98 14.82
CA ASN A 84 2.29 -12.00 15.88
C ASN A 84 2.75 -10.61 15.44
N GLN A 85 3.89 -10.52 14.77
CA GLN A 85 4.39 -9.27 14.23
C GLN A 85 3.44 -8.73 13.15
N ALA A 86 2.88 -9.61 12.32
CA ALA A 86 1.91 -9.21 11.31
C ALA A 86 0.67 -8.60 11.96
N ARG A 87 0.16 -9.22 13.01
CA ARG A 87 -1.02 -8.72 13.73
C ARG A 87 -0.77 -7.36 14.38
N GLU A 88 0.41 -7.15 14.96
CA GLU A 88 0.81 -5.86 15.51
C GLU A 88 0.75 -4.76 14.46
N ARG A 89 1.35 -5.02 13.29
CA ARG A 89 1.46 -4.03 12.22
C ARG A 89 0.13 -3.75 11.53
N CYS A 90 -0.81 -4.69 11.61
CA CYS A 90 -2.17 -4.48 11.12
C CYS A 90 -3.04 -3.70 12.09
N GLY A 91 -2.58 -3.47 13.32
CA GLY A 91 -3.38 -2.83 14.34
C GLY A 91 -4.39 -3.74 15.01
N LEU A 92 -4.26 -5.07 14.84
CA LEU A 92 -5.15 -6.04 15.48
C LEU A 92 -4.82 -6.26 16.96
N LEU A 93 -3.58 -5.99 17.35
CA LEU A 93 -3.15 -6.04 18.74
C LEU A 93 -2.94 -4.62 19.24
N ARG A 94 -3.15 -4.42 20.55
CA ARG A 94 -2.85 -3.14 21.17
C ARG A 94 -1.34 -2.91 21.10
N SER A 95 -0.94 -1.92 20.33
CA SER A 95 0.45 -1.60 20.07
C SER A 95 0.59 -0.10 19.87
N ASN A 96 1.73 0.45 20.28
CA ASN A 96 2.07 1.83 20.00
C ASN A 96 2.63 2.02 18.60
N LYS A 97 2.78 0.94 17.83
CA LYS A 97 3.29 1.00 16.46
C LYS A 97 2.21 1.49 15.51
N PRO A 98 2.57 2.34 14.54
CA PRO A 98 1.58 2.84 13.57
C PRO A 98 1.01 1.72 12.71
N ASN A 99 -0.25 1.88 12.34
CA ASN A 99 -0.92 0.99 11.41
C ASN A 99 -0.40 1.27 9.99
N LYS A 100 0.08 0.23 9.31
CA LYS A 100 0.68 0.36 7.99
C LYS A 100 -0.32 0.89 6.94
N GLY A 101 -1.58 0.48 7.01
CA GLY A 101 -2.62 0.98 6.11
C GLY A 101 -2.89 2.46 6.30
N VAL A 102 -2.91 2.93 7.54
CA VAL A 102 -3.08 4.35 7.85
C VAL A 102 -1.90 5.16 7.33
N GLU A 103 -0.67 4.66 7.50
CA GLU A 103 0.52 5.32 6.96
C GLU A 103 0.45 5.46 5.44
N ALA A 104 0.03 4.40 4.75
CA ALA A 104 -0.11 4.42 3.31
C ALA A 104 -1.17 5.43 2.85
N ALA A 105 -2.28 5.51 3.56
CA ALA A 105 -3.34 6.47 3.26
C ALA A 105 -2.85 7.92 3.44
N HIS A 106 -2.13 8.20 4.52
CA HIS A 106 -1.56 9.52 4.75
C HIS A 106 -0.56 9.91 3.67
N ALA A 107 0.28 8.97 3.24
CA ALA A 107 1.25 9.22 2.17
C ALA A 107 0.55 9.61 0.87
N VAL A 108 -0.49 8.89 0.49
CA VAL A 108 -1.24 9.17 -0.73
C VAL A 108 -1.91 10.55 -0.65
N ILE A 109 -2.59 10.84 0.46
CA ILE A 109 -3.26 12.12 0.65
C ILE A 109 -2.27 13.28 0.59
N SER A 110 -1.12 13.11 1.22
CA SER A 110 -0.06 14.12 1.22
C SER A 110 0.38 14.47 -0.20
N ILE A 111 0.59 13.47 -1.04
CA ILE A 111 1.03 13.69 -2.42
C ILE A 111 -0.08 14.33 -3.25
N LEU A 112 -1.32 13.89 -3.10
CA LEU A 112 -2.46 14.45 -3.84
C LEU A 112 -2.71 15.92 -3.51
N ARG A 113 -2.43 16.33 -2.27
CA ARG A 113 -2.64 17.70 -1.80
C ARG A 113 -1.41 18.58 -1.93
N ASN A 114 -0.26 18.00 -2.21
CA ASN A 114 0.99 18.73 -2.23
C ASN A 114 1.11 19.54 -3.50
N ALA A 115 0.91 20.84 -3.40
CA ALA A 115 1.09 21.76 -4.49
C ALA A 115 2.36 22.60 -4.26
N PRO A 116 3.08 22.98 -5.33
CA PRO A 116 4.23 23.89 -5.18
C PRO A 116 3.81 25.21 -4.55
N LYS A 117 4.58 25.68 -3.58
CA LYS A 117 4.36 26.99 -2.95
C LYS A 117 5.33 27.99 -3.53
N LYS A 118 4.83 29.19 -3.83
CA LYS A 118 5.70 30.29 -4.25
C LYS A 118 6.51 30.76 -3.06
N ILE A 119 7.80 30.91 -3.26
CA ILE A 119 8.73 31.41 -2.24
C ILE A 119 8.78 32.95 -2.30
#